data_90ae5381379881b32eaa4b25f7c77b97
#
_entry.id   90ae5381379881b32eaa4b25f7c77b97
#
_cell.length_a   1.000
_cell.length_b   1.000
_cell.length_c   1.000
_cell.angle_alpha   90.00
_cell.angle_beta   90.00
_cell.angle_gamma   90.00
#
_symmetry.space_group_name_H-M   'P 1'
#
loop_
_entity.id
_entity.type
_entity.pdbx_description
1 polymer ?
#
loop_
_entity_poly.entity_id
_entity_poly.type
_entity_poly.pdbx_seq_one_letter_code
_entity_poly.pdbx_strand_id
1 'polypeptide(L)'
;GIWHGAIHIVIISPDKTKILLQYRCGNKKLYPNTWDISLGGHISTGEKPIEAAERELKEELGLNIKDYQVNQLCIVKEMLTNNHIYSNEFVTTYIIYSDIDINKLILQKEEVSSVKWFTKQELNEIIQKKQVVPHIELFDKLNKILI
;
A
#
# COMPACT_ATOMS: atom_id res chain seq x y z
N GLY A 1 -22.58 -1.33 -2.49
CA GLY A 1 -21.97 -0.98 -1.27
C GLY A 1 -21.72 0.51 -1.14
N ILE A 2 -21.47 0.95 0.08
CA ILE A 2 -21.14 2.35 0.38
C ILE A 2 -19.71 2.64 -0.06
N TRP A 3 -19.48 3.83 -0.62
CA TRP A 3 -18.13 4.29 -0.96
C TRP A 3 -17.43 4.88 0.24
N HIS A 4 -16.17 4.51 0.44
CA HIS A 4 -15.32 4.99 1.52
C HIS A 4 -14.09 5.68 0.98
N GLY A 5 -13.60 6.70 1.69
CA GLY A 5 -12.31 7.29 1.43
C GLY A 5 -11.21 6.40 1.99
N ALA A 6 -10.14 6.25 1.23
CA ALA A 6 -8.98 5.46 1.64
C ALA A 6 -7.69 6.13 1.18
N ILE A 7 -6.58 5.76 1.82
CA ILE A 7 -5.25 6.16 1.38
C ILE A 7 -4.39 4.93 1.11
N HIS A 8 -3.51 5.08 0.15
CA HIS A 8 -2.39 4.16 -0.06
C HIS A 8 -1.09 4.95 0.07
N ILE A 9 -0.07 4.32 0.62
CA ILE A 9 1.29 4.83 0.57
C ILE A 9 2.14 3.80 -0.14
N VAL A 10 2.91 4.26 -1.13
CA VAL A 10 3.84 3.42 -1.88
C VAL A 10 5.24 3.91 -1.54
N ILE A 11 6.10 2.99 -1.09
CA ILE A 11 7.49 3.29 -0.76
C ILE A 11 8.37 2.65 -1.81
N ILE A 12 9.14 3.48 -2.51
CA ILE A 12 10.03 3.08 -3.59
C ILE A 12 11.45 3.50 -3.24
N SER A 13 12.43 2.67 -3.57
CA SER A 13 13.84 3.02 -3.37
C SER A 13 14.21 4.27 -4.19
N PRO A 14 15.15 5.11 -3.72
CA PRO A 14 15.52 6.34 -4.43
C PRO A 14 16.00 6.12 -5.87
N ASP A 15 16.65 4.99 -6.14
CA ASP A 15 17.08 4.62 -7.50
C ASP A 15 15.96 4.04 -8.36
N LYS A 16 14.76 3.89 -7.79
CA LYS A 16 13.56 3.38 -8.46
C LYS A 16 13.66 1.92 -8.91
N THR A 17 14.55 1.15 -8.33
CA THR A 17 14.71 -0.28 -8.69
C THR A 17 13.89 -1.22 -7.84
N LYS A 18 13.36 -0.76 -6.68
CA LYS A 18 12.64 -1.62 -5.76
C LYS A 18 11.43 -0.89 -5.16
N ILE A 19 10.41 -1.67 -4.88
CA ILE A 19 9.19 -1.25 -4.20
C ILE A 19 8.98 -2.08 -2.95
N LEU A 20 8.57 -1.44 -1.86
CA LEU A 20 8.24 -2.13 -0.61
C LEU A 20 6.79 -2.63 -0.66
N LEU A 21 6.60 -3.92 -0.45
CA LEU A 21 5.26 -4.50 -0.37
C LEU A 21 5.07 -5.12 1.02
N GLN A 22 3.80 -5.20 1.45
CA GLN A 22 3.44 -5.87 2.69
C GLN A 22 2.71 -7.18 2.38
N TYR A 23 2.86 -8.16 3.28
CA TYR A 23 2.09 -9.39 3.23
C TYR A 23 0.90 -9.27 4.19
N ARG A 24 -0.30 -9.42 3.66
CA ARG A 24 -1.54 -9.30 4.43
C ARG A 24 -1.71 -10.50 5.36
N CYS A 25 -2.15 -10.24 6.60
CA CYS A 25 -2.40 -11.29 7.58
C CYS A 25 -3.48 -12.26 7.11
N GLY A 26 -3.37 -13.52 7.54
CA GLY A 26 -4.34 -14.56 7.20
C GLY A 26 -5.74 -14.34 7.79
N ASN A 27 -5.87 -13.46 8.80
CA ASN A 27 -7.17 -13.11 9.39
C ASN A 27 -7.90 -11.98 8.66
N LYS A 28 -7.32 -11.43 7.60
CA LYS A 28 -8.00 -10.43 6.77
C LYS A 28 -9.16 -11.06 6.02
N LYS A 29 -10.31 -10.38 5.98
CA LYS A 29 -11.49 -10.86 5.26
C LYS A 29 -11.33 -10.72 3.75
N LEU A 30 -10.69 -9.64 3.31
CA LEU A 30 -10.46 -9.34 1.91
C LEU A 30 -9.00 -9.64 1.58
N TYR A 31 -8.78 -10.51 0.60
CA TYR A 31 -7.44 -10.92 0.14
C TYR A 31 -6.49 -11.32 1.28
N PRO A 32 -6.83 -12.33 2.12
CA PRO A 32 -5.91 -12.83 3.13
C PRO A 32 -4.70 -13.54 2.48
N ASN A 33 -3.56 -13.53 3.16
CA ASN A 33 -2.34 -14.21 2.72
C ASN A 33 -1.92 -13.80 1.29
N THR A 34 -1.96 -12.51 1.01
CA THR A 34 -1.69 -11.94 -0.30
C THR A 34 -0.79 -10.72 -0.12
N TRP A 35 0.11 -10.47 -1.07
CA TRP A 35 0.90 -9.25 -1.07
C TRP A 35 0.04 -8.05 -1.41
N ASP A 36 0.44 -6.89 -0.92
CA ASP A 36 -0.24 -5.63 -1.17
C ASP A 36 0.79 -4.50 -1.25
N ILE A 37 0.36 -3.33 -1.68
CA ILE A 37 1.20 -2.13 -1.66
C ILE A 37 1.75 -1.89 -0.25
N SER A 38 2.71 -0.96 -0.14
CA SER A 38 3.43 -0.76 1.13
C SER A 38 2.51 -0.55 2.31
N LEU A 39 1.42 0.19 2.13
CA LEU A 39 0.53 0.57 3.21
C LEU A 39 -0.81 1.07 2.66
N GLY A 40 -1.89 0.73 3.34
CA GLY A 40 -3.22 1.26 3.02
C GLY A 40 -4.09 1.33 4.26
N GLY A 41 -5.08 2.21 4.22
CA GLY A 41 -6.03 2.35 5.32
C GLY A 41 -7.18 3.27 4.97
N HIS A 42 -8.21 3.26 5.80
CA HIS A 42 -9.39 4.10 5.62
C HIS A 42 -9.19 5.49 6.21
N ILE A 43 -9.83 6.47 5.59
CA ILE A 43 -9.88 7.84 6.11
C ILE A 43 -11.01 7.90 7.13
N SER A 44 -10.70 8.34 8.35
CA SER A 44 -11.69 8.50 9.41
C SER A 44 -12.53 9.76 9.18
N THR A 45 -13.74 9.79 9.75
CA THR A 45 -14.62 10.94 9.66
C THR A 45 -13.92 12.21 10.14
N GLY A 46 -13.93 13.26 9.29
CA GLY A 46 -13.30 14.55 9.60
C GLY A 46 -11.80 14.60 9.36
N GLU A 47 -11.20 13.48 8.99
CA GLU A 47 -9.76 13.39 8.71
C GLU A 47 -9.47 13.73 7.26
N LYS A 48 -8.39 14.49 7.02
CA LYS A 48 -7.90 14.72 5.64
C LYS A 48 -7.10 13.51 5.18
N PRO A 49 -7.01 13.25 3.86
CA PRO A 49 -6.22 12.12 3.35
C PRO A 49 -4.79 12.08 3.88
N ILE A 50 -4.09 13.22 3.92
CA ILE A 50 -2.71 13.25 4.42
C ILE A 50 -2.63 12.94 5.92
N GLU A 51 -3.63 13.31 6.68
CA GLU A 51 -3.71 12.99 8.10
C GLU A 51 -3.91 11.47 8.31
N ALA A 52 -4.75 10.86 7.49
CA ALA A 52 -4.92 9.40 7.50
C ALA A 52 -3.62 8.69 7.13
N ALA A 53 -2.89 9.19 6.12
CA ALA A 53 -1.60 8.66 5.73
C ALA A 53 -0.59 8.72 6.87
N GLU A 54 -0.52 9.86 7.57
CA GLU A 54 0.37 10.03 8.73
C GLU A 54 0.05 9.03 9.84
N ARG A 55 -1.22 8.89 10.17
CA ARG A 55 -1.69 7.98 11.21
C ARG A 55 -1.39 6.52 10.86
N GLU A 56 -1.75 6.10 9.67
CA GLU A 56 -1.57 4.71 9.23
C GLU A 56 -0.10 4.34 9.13
N LEU A 57 0.74 5.25 8.63
CA LEU A 57 2.18 5.01 8.52
C LEU A 57 2.80 4.78 9.91
N LYS A 58 2.38 5.55 10.90
CA LYS A 58 2.82 5.38 12.28
C LYS A 58 2.32 4.08 12.89
N GLU A 59 1.04 3.77 12.70
CA GLU A 59 0.42 2.58 13.27
C GLU A 59 0.96 1.29 12.68
N GLU A 60 1.05 1.21 11.35
CA GLU A 60 1.38 -0.05 10.67
C GLU A 60 2.88 -0.31 10.55
N LEU A 61 3.69 0.71 10.34
CA LEU A 61 5.14 0.56 10.12
C LEU A 61 6.00 1.27 11.15
N GLY A 62 5.43 2.05 12.05
CA GLY A 62 6.16 2.77 13.09
C GLY A 62 6.97 3.95 12.56
N LEU A 63 6.62 4.49 11.40
CA LEU A 63 7.35 5.60 10.77
C LEU A 63 6.65 6.93 10.96
N ASN A 64 7.42 8.00 11.09
CA ASN A 64 6.91 9.36 11.17
C ASN A 64 6.95 9.99 9.77
N ILE A 65 5.78 10.35 9.25
CA ILE A 65 5.65 10.91 7.89
C ILE A 65 6.47 12.19 7.69
N LYS A 66 6.71 12.93 8.77
CA LYS A 66 7.50 14.18 8.73
C LYS A 66 8.97 13.97 8.41
N ASP A 67 9.47 12.73 8.53
CA ASP A 67 10.84 12.38 8.20
C ASP A 67 11.05 12.16 6.70
N TYR A 68 9.98 12.25 5.90
CA TYR A 68 10.02 11.91 4.48
C TYR A 68 9.42 13.00 3.61
N GLN A 69 9.90 13.10 2.38
CA GLN A 69 9.23 13.87 1.34
C GLN A 69 8.09 13.01 0.79
N VAL A 70 6.87 13.55 0.86
CA VAL A 70 5.66 12.83 0.45
C VAL A 70 5.03 13.57 -0.72
N ASN A 71 4.78 12.85 -1.80
CA ASN A 71 4.12 13.40 -2.98
C ASN A 71 2.83 12.64 -3.26
N GLN A 72 1.77 13.35 -3.61
CA GLN A 72 0.54 12.73 -4.06
C GLN A 72 0.74 12.22 -5.49
N LEU A 73 0.51 10.93 -5.71
CA LEU A 73 0.66 10.32 -7.03
C LEU A 73 -0.63 10.38 -7.85
N CYS A 74 -1.75 9.96 -7.24
CA CYS A 74 -3.03 9.88 -7.95
C CYS A 74 -4.18 9.72 -6.97
N ILE A 75 -5.41 9.93 -7.49
CA ILE A 75 -6.65 9.57 -6.81
C ILE A 75 -7.37 8.60 -7.74
N VAL A 76 -7.70 7.42 -7.23
CA VAL A 76 -8.30 6.34 -8.01
C VAL A 76 -9.59 5.89 -7.36
N LYS A 77 -10.59 5.62 -8.19
CA LYS A 77 -11.84 4.98 -7.78
C LYS A 77 -11.65 3.48 -7.93
N GLU A 78 -11.72 2.75 -6.83
CA GLU A 78 -11.39 1.32 -6.82
C GLU A 78 -12.55 0.48 -6.29
N MET A 79 -12.89 -0.59 -7.03
CA MET A 79 -13.89 -1.56 -6.63
C MET A 79 -13.21 -2.94 -6.59
N LEU A 80 -13.11 -3.52 -5.39
CA LEU A 80 -12.52 -4.83 -5.19
C LEU A 80 -13.58 -5.82 -4.70
N THR A 81 -13.50 -7.05 -5.18
CA THR A 81 -14.38 -8.13 -4.78
C THR A 81 -13.56 -9.38 -4.53
N ASN A 82 -13.72 -9.98 -3.34
CA ASN A 82 -13.03 -11.22 -2.98
C ASN A 82 -13.92 -12.01 -2.01
N ASN A 83 -14.21 -13.27 -2.33
CA ASN A 83 -15.04 -14.15 -1.49
C ASN A 83 -16.40 -13.54 -1.13
N HIS A 84 -17.07 -12.92 -2.10
CA HIS A 84 -18.37 -12.22 -1.95
C HIS A 84 -18.31 -10.99 -1.02
N ILE A 85 -17.13 -10.51 -0.69
CA ILE A 85 -16.93 -9.27 0.03
C ILE A 85 -16.58 -8.18 -0.97
N TYR A 86 -17.22 -7.01 -0.84
CA TYR A 86 -17.06 -5.88 -1.74
C TYR A 86 -16.42 -4.71 -1.04
N SER A 87 -15.48 -4.07 -1.70
CA SER A 87 -14.86 -2.83 -1.24
C SER A 87 -14.92 -1.78 -2.34
N ASN A 88 -15.60 -0.66 -2.06
CA ASN A 88 -15.71 0.48 -2.97
C ASN A 88 -15.01 1.66 -2.32
N GLU A 89 -13.92 2.13 -2.93
CA GLU A 89 -13.08 3.15 -2.31
C GLU A 89 -12.66 4.25 -3.28
N PHE A 90 -12.62 5.49 -2.76
CA PHE A 90 -11.87 6.57 -3.39
C PHE A 90 -10.50 6.59 -2.73
N VAL A 91 -9.46 6.24 -3.47
CA VAL A 91 -8.13 6.05 -2.93
C VAL A 91 -7.21 7.20 -3.33
N THR A 92 -6.70 7.91 -2.33
CA THR A 92 -5.62 8.88 -2.54
C THR A 92 -4.30 8.17 -2.28
N THR A 93 -3.43 8.11 -3.28
CA THR A 93 -2.14 7.43 -3.19
C THR A 93 -1.01 8.44 -3.07
N TYR A 94 -0.18 8.23 -2.05
CA TYR A 94 1.05 8.97 -1.81
C TYR A 94 2.26 8.10 -2.13
N ILE A 95 3.33 8.74 -2.61
CA ILE A 95 4.58 8.05 -2.87
C ILE A 95 5.69 8.66 -2.01
N ILE A 96 6.51 7.78 -1.43
CA ILE A 96 7.70 8.12 -0.65
C ILE A 96 8.89 7.42 -1.30
N TYR A 97 9.94 8.18 -1.59
CA TYR A 97 11.21 7.60 -2.07
C TYR A 97 12.17 7.50 -0.89
N SER A 98 12.43 6.28 -0.45
CA SER A 98 13.33 6.02 0.68
C SER A 98 13.88 4.60 0.62
N ASP A 99 15.12 4.44 1.06
CA ASP A 99 15.79 3.14 1.22
C ASP A 99 15.67 2.64 2.67
N ILE A 100 14.46 2.66 3.19
CA ILE A 100 14.15 2.23 4.56
C ILE A 100 14.73 0.85 4.83
N ASP A 101 15.43 0.71 5.96
CA ASP A 101 15.86 -0.58 6.47
C ASP A 101 14.66 -1.31 7.08
N ILE A 102 14.19 -2.36 6.40
CA ILE A 102 13.00 -3.10 6.84
C ILE A 102 13.17 -3.74 8.21
N ASN A 103 14.41 -3.99 8.64
CA ASN A 103 14.68 -4.57 9.95
C ASN A 103 14.44 -3.59 11.10
N LYS A 104 14.34 -2.29 10.80
CA LYS A 104 14.08 -1.24 11.78
C LYS A 104 12.59 -0.87 11.89
N LEU A 105 11.75 -1.46 11.05
CA LEU A 105 10.31 -1.20 11.08
C LEU A 105 9.65 -1.86 12.28
N ILE A 106 8.64 -1.19 12.84
CA ILE A 106 7.79 -1.73 13.91
C ILE A 106 6.44 -2.06 13.29
N LEU A 107 6.23 -3.33 12.97
CA LEU A 107 5.02 -3.77 12.27
C LEU A 107 3.87 -3.97 13.24
N GLN A 108 2.68 -3.51 12.85
CA GLN A 108 1.44 -3.84 13.52
C GLN A 108 1.03 -5.24 13.09
N LYS A 109 1.37 -6.25 13.87
CA LYS A 109 1.26 -7.66 13.46
C LYS A 109 -0.16 -8.11 13.15
N GLU A 110 -1.18 -7.49 13.73
CA GLU A 110 -2.58 -7.76 13.44
C GLU A 110 -2.97 -7.34 12.03
N GLU A 111 -2.24 -6.40 11.44
CA GLU A 111 -2.51 -5.86 10.11
C GLU A 111 -1.49 -6.32 9.08
N VAL A 112 -0.21 -6.33 9.45
CA VAL A 112 0.91 -6.59 8.55
C VAL A 112 1.71 -7.77 9.08
N SER A 113 1.74 -8.89 8.35
CA SER A 113 2.55 -10.06 8.73
C SER A 113 4.03 -9.81 8.50
N SER A 114 4.37 -9.26 7.34
CA SER A 114 5.76 -8.98 6.96
C SER A 114 5.81 -7.96 5.83
N VAL A 115 7.00 -7.44 5.59
CA VAL A 115 7.28 -6.55 4.45
C VAL A 115 8.54 -7.04 3.73
N LYS A 116 8.62 -6.73 2.43
CA LYS A 116 9.75 -7.14 1.61
C LYS A 116 9.93 -6.16 0.46
N TRP A 117 11.19 -5.91 0.08
CA TRP A 117 11.50 -5.17 -1.13
C TRP A 117 11.39 -6.08 -2.35
N PHE A 118 10.71 -5.59 -3.41
CA PHE A 118 10.54 -6.30 -4.67
C PHE A 118 11.15 -5.49 -5.80
N THR A 119 11.83 -6.16 -6.72
CA THR A 119 12.23 -5.55 -7.99
C THR A 119 10.99 -5.44 -8.89
N LYS A 120 11.10 -4.64 -9.96
CA LYS A 120 10.03 -4.55 -10.95
C LYS A 120 9.66 -5.93 -11.53
N GLN A 121 10.67 -6.75 -11.82
CA GLN A 121 10.45 -8.10 -12.33
C GLN A 121 9.71 -8.97 -11.32
N GLU A 122 10.12 -8.96 -10.07
CA GLU A 122 9.47 -9.72 -9.00
C GLU A 122 8.02 -9.26 -8.80
N LEU A 123 7.76 -7.94 -8.83
CA LEU A 123 6.40 -7.40 -8.74
C LEU A 123 5.53 -7.95 -9.89
N ASN A 124 6.01 -7.89 -11.11
CA ASN A 124 5.26 -8.34 -12.27
C ASN A 124 5.00 -9.85 -12.23
N GLU A 125 5.91 -10.63 -11.67
CA GLU A 125 5.72 -12.07 -11.46
C GLU A 125 4.55 -12.36 -10.50
N ILE A 126 4.48 -11.66 -9.36
CA ILE A 126 3.37 -11.89 -8.42
C ILE A 126 2.04 -11.34 -8.94
N ILE A 127 2.08 -10.29 -9.76
CA ILE A 127 0.86 -9.79 -10.44
C ILE A 127 0.33 -10.87 -11.39
N GLN A 128 1.21 -11.44 -12.21
CA GLN A 128 0.84 -12.48 -13.17
C GLN A 128 0.29 -13.73 -12.48
N LYS A 129 0.87 -14.11 -11.34
CA LYS A 129 0.46 -15.27 -10.55
C LYS A 129 -0.75 -15.00 -9.65
N LYS A 130 -1.29 -13.79 -9.67
CA LYS A 130 -2.42 -13.36 -8.83
C LYS A 130 -2.14 -13.52 -7.35
N GLN A 131 -0.91 -13.22 -6.95
CA GLN A 131 -0.45 -13.29 -5.55
C GLN A 131 -0.40 -11.92 -4.86
N VAL A 132 -0.94 -10.90 -5.52
CA VAL A 132 -1.01 -9.54 -5.00
C VAL A 132 -2.42 -9.00 -5.19
N VAL A 133 -2.85 -8.13 -4.27
CA VAL A 133 -4.15 -7.45 -4.40
C VAL A 133 -4.18 -6.68 -5.73
N PRO A 134 -5.25 -6.84 -6.54
CA PRO A 134 -5.26 -6.34 -7.91
C PRO A 134 -5.56 -4.83 -8.01
N HIS A 135 -4.65 -4.00 -7.57
CA HIS A 135 -4.70 -2.55 -7.76
C HIS A 135 -4.22 -2.21 -9.19
N ILE A 136 -5.00 -2.59 -10.19
CA ILE A 136 -4.58 -2.62 -11.60
C ILE A 136 -4.09 -1.25 -12.08
N GLU A 137 -4.90 -0.21 -11.87
CA GLU A 137 -4.57 1.14 -12.33
C GLU A 137 -3.31 1.67 -11.63
N LEU A 138 -3.18 1.41 -10.34
CA LEU A 138 -2.01 1.83 -9.57
C LEU A 138 -0.75 1.11 -10.05
N PHE A 139 -0.81 -0.22 -10.24
CA PHE A 139 0.34 -0.98 -10.70
C PHE A 139 0.77 -0.59 -12.11
N ASP A 140 -0.14 -0.20 -12.99
CA ASP A 140 0.22 0.33 -14.30
C ASP A 140 1.05 1.62 -14.17
N LYS A 141 0.66 2.51 -13.25
CA LYS A 141 1.43 3.73 -12.97
C LYS A 141 2.79 3.41 -12.35
N LEU A 142 2.84 2.49 -11.39
CA LEU A 142 4.07 2.11 -10.72
C LEU A 142 5.06 1.44 -11.66
N ASN A 143 4.58 0.64 -12.61
CA ASN A 143 5.43 0.03 -13.62
C ASN A 143 6.09 1.05 -14.56
N LYS A 144 5.51 2.23 -14.71
CA LYS A 144 6.12 3.32 -15.48
C LYS A 144 7.19 4.07 -14.67
N ILE A 145 7.10 4.03 -13.35
CA ILE A 145 8.04 4.68 -12.44
C ILE A 145 9.24 3.77 -12.17
N LEU A 146 8.99 2.49 -11.92
CA LEU A 146 10.04 1.52 -11.61
C LEU A 146 10.94 1.24 -12.82
N ILE A 147 12.22 1.07 -12.50
CA ILE A 147 13.25 0.78 -13.50
C ILE A 147 13.62 -0.71 -13.43
#